data_d5abdf79ff5271d9b1752877b4cd305e
#
_entry.id   d5abdf79ff5271d9b1752877b4cd305e
#
_cell.length_a   1.000
_cell.length_b   1.000
_cell.length_c   1.000
_cell.angle_alpha   90.00
_cell.angle_beta   90.00
_cell.angle_gamma   90.00
#
_symmetry.space_group_name_H-M   'P 1'
#
loop_
_entity.id
_entity.type
_entity.pdbx_description
1 polymer ?
#
loop_
_entity_poly.entity_id
_entity_poly.type
_entity_poly.pdbx_seq_one_letter_code
_entity_poly.pdbx_strand_id
1 'polypeptide(L)'
;AFSQSTVNYTFSSDNNSTLTDMSTGATNILLPNSTTGDFASSVNDIGFDFWLMGVRYAYFSVNSNGLMRLGKTVISNTGSNSLATGSNLPLLTAFWDNLNSYSTSATSKVRYKLTGFAPNRVLTVEWKDFVISNNSSSSTQLSTFQIRLYETSGIFEYVYGRMQIAT
;
A
#
# COMPACT_ATOMS: atom_id res chain seq x y z
N ALA A 1 6.51 -16.73 24.08
CA ALA A 1 6.08 -16.11 22.83
C ALA A 1 4.62 -16.44 22.63
N PHE A 2 3.75 -15.44 22.63
CA PHE A 2 2.34 -15.66 22.30
C PHE A 2 2.25 -15.81 20.77
N SER A 3 1.68 -16.89 20.30
CA SER A 3 1.35 -17.06 18.88
C SER A 3 0.23 -16.08 18.54
N GLN A 4 0.55 -15.01 17.80
CA GLN A 4 -0.47 -14.16 17.21
C GLN A 4 -1.13 -14.94 16.06
N SER A 5 -2.44 -15.01 16.10
CA SER A 5 -3.27 -15.58 15.05
C SER A 5 -4.18 -14.47 14.51
N THR A 6 -4.66 -14.59 13.28
CA THR A 6 -5.65 -13.65 12.71
C THR A 6 -6.89 -13.49 13.58
N VAL A 7 -7.24 -14.48 14.37
CA VAL A 7 -8.34 -14.44 15.36
C VAL A 7 -8.09 -13.40 16.45
N ASN A 8 -6.84 -13.02 16.70
CA ASN A 8 -6.47 -12.07 17.75
C ASN A 8 -6.37 -10.62 17.25
N TYR A 9 -6.58 -10.37 15.96
CA TYR A 9 -6.63 -9.02 15.41
C TYR A 9 -8.03 -8.46 15.57
N THR A 10 -8.16 -7.45 16.43
CA THR A 10 -9.42 -6.71 16.57
C THR A 10 -9.59 -5.80 15.36
N PHE A 11 -10.70 -5.95 14.64
CA PHE A 11 -11.08 -5.02 13.58
C PHE A 11 -11.85 -3.83 14.17
N SER A 12 -11.47 -2.63 13.75
CA SER A 12 -12.24 -1.41 14.00
C SER A 12 -12.28 -0.56 12.75
N SER A 13 -13.32 0.26 12.61
CA SER A 13 -13.45 1.24 11.53
C SER A 13 -13.75 2.62 12.10
N ASP A 14 -13.24 3.65 11.44
CA ASP A 14 -13.45 5.06 11.79
C ASP A 14 -13.67 5.86 10.50
N ASN A 15 -14.57 6.83 10.55
CA ASN A 15 -14.87 7.74 9.44
C ASN A 15 -14.10 9.07 9.52
N ASN A 16 -13.32 9.29 10.57
CA ASN A 16 -12.61 10.55 10.82
C ASN A 16 -11.13 10.52 10.47
N SER A 17 -10.62 9.39 9.98
CA SER A 17 -9.21 9.27 9.58
C SER A 17 -8.90 10.11 8.35
N THR A 18 -7.80 10.84 8.40
CA THR A 18 -7.28 11.64 7.28
C THR A 18 -6.02 11.02 6.71
N LEU A 19 -5.76 11.23 5.43
CA LEU A 19 -4.50 10.82 4.81
C LEU A 19 -3.30 11.49 5.50
N THR A 20 -2.24 10.75 5.73
CA THR A 20 -0.93 11.33 6.11
C THR A 20 -0.46 12.24 4.98
N ASP A 21 -0.03 13.45 5.32
CA ASP A 21 0.56 14.36 4.34
C ASP A 21 1.90 13.82 3.82
N MET A 22 1.91 13.53 2.53
CA MET A 22 3.06 13.01 1.79
C MET A 22 3.71 14.07 0.89
N SER A 23 3.37 15.34 1.05
CA SER A 23 3.90 16.44 0.22
C SER A 23 5.40 16.65 0.38
N THR A 24 5.92 16.38 1.57
CA THR A 24 7.35 16.50 1.91
C THR A 24 7.88 15.24 2.57
N GLY A 25 9.15 14.92 2.34
CA GLY A 25 9.85 13.80 2.98
C GLY A 25 9.40 12.41 2.54
N ALA A 26 8.57 12.29 1.52
CA ALA A 26 8.18 11.01 0.96
C ALA A 26 9.14 10.56 -0.14
N THR A 27 9.44 9.26 -0.17
CA THR A 27 10.24 8.61 -1.21
C THR A 27 9.34 7.93 -2.22
N ASN A 28 9.47 8.30 -3.50
CA ASN A 28 8.76 7.62 -4.58
C ASN A 28 9.42 6.28 -4.88
N ILE A 29 8.64 5.21 -4.94
CA ILE A 29 9.12 3.84 -5.20
C ILE A 29 8.54 3.23 -6.48
N LEU A 30 7.39 3.73 -6.94
CA LEU A 30 6.85 3.45 -8.26
C LEU A 30 6.38 4.76 -8.88
N LEU A 31 6.84 5.02 -10.09
CA LEU A 31 6.39 6.11 -10.95
C LEU A 31 5.86 5.47 -12.23
N PRO A 32 4.64 4.94 -12.22
CA PRO A 32 4.06 4.39 -13.44
C PRO A 32 3.85 5.55 -14.42
N ASN A 33 4.80 5.70 -15.32
CA ASN A 33 4.76 6.73 -16.35
C ASN A 33 3.76 6.33 -17.43
N SER A 34 2.54 6.80 -17.32
CA SER A 34 1.59 6.92 -18.43
C SER A 34 1.33 5.69 -19.29
N THR A 35 1.83 4.55 -18.98
CA THR A 35 1.61 3.34 -19.76
C THR A 35 0.71 2.37 -19.00
N THR A 36 -0.20 1.77 -19.72
CA THR A 36 -0.96 0.60 -19.26
C THR A 36 0.04 -0.51 -18.95
N GLY A 37 0.23 -0.84 -17.69
CA GLY A 37 1.13 -1.92 -17.27
C GLY A 37 1.17 -2.08 -15.77
N ASP A 38 1.46 -3.29 -15.35
CA ASP A 38 1.63 -3.65 -13.97
C ASP A 38 3.10 -3.49 -13.56
N PHE A 39 3.35 -2.81 -12.47
CA PHE A 39 4.67 -2.52 -11.94
C PHE A 39 4.81 -3.04 -10.52
N ALA A 40 6.01 -3.50 -10.18
CA ALA A 40 6.39 -3.86 -8.82
C ALA A 40 7.64 -3.08 -8.40
N SER A 41 7.69 -2.65 -7.14
CA SER A 41 8.89 -2.02 -6.59
C SER A 41 9.96 -3.05 -6.26
N SER A 42 11.20 -2.59 -6.14
CA SER A 42 12.21 -3.33 -5.38
C SER A 42 11.80 -3.47 -3.92
N VAL A 43 12.55 -4.28 -3.17
CA VAL A 43 12.40 -4.38 -1.72
C VAL A 43 12.89 -3.09 -1.07
N ASN A 44 12.12 -2.55 -0.14
CA ASN A 44 12.39 -1.36 0.63
C ASN A 44 12.42 -1.68 2.13
N ASP A 45 13.14 -0.88 2.90
CA ASP A 45 13.20 -1.00 4.35
C ASP A 45 11.94 -0.38 4.99
N ILE A 46 11.35 -1.08 5.98
CA ILE A 46 10.25 -0.54 6.80
C ILE A 46 10.77 0.58 7.72
N GLY A 47 12.03 0.51 8.12
CA GLY A 47 12.66 1.44 9.05
C GLY A 47 12.54 1.02 10.52
N PHE A 48 11.81 -0.05 10.81
CA PHE A 48 11.67 -0.68 12.13
C PHE A 48 11.24 -2.14 12.01
N ASP A 49 11.31 -2.87 13.12
CA ASP A 49 10.80 -4.23 13.18
C ASP A 49 9.27 -4.24 13.32
N PHE A 50 8.59 -4.62 12.25
CA PHE A 50 7.14 -4.80 12.27
C PHE A 50 6.79 -6.26 12.51
N TRP A 51 5.86 -6.52 13.42
CA TRP A 51 5.42 -7.85 13.78
C TRP A 51 4.02 -8.12 13.25
N LEU A 52 3.87 -9.14 12.43
CA LEU A 52 2.57 -9.62 11.93
C LEU A 52 2.45 -11.11 12.23
N MET A 53 1.42 -11.50 12.95
CA MET A 53 1.13 -12.91 13.33
C MET A 53 2.34 -13.60 13.99
N GLY A 54 3.08 -12.88 14.83
CA GLY A 54 4.26 -13.39 15.52
C GLY A 54 5.54 -13.51 14.68
N VAL A 55 5.50 -13.08 13.43
CA VAL A 55 6.66 -13.05 12.54
C VAL A 55 7.15 -11.62 12.38
N ARG A 56 8.47 -11.44 12.46
CA ARG A 56 9.15 -10.16 12.30
C ARG A 56 9.44 -9.84 10.84
N TYR A 57 9.10 -8.65 10.42
CA TYR A 57 9.38 -8.11 9.09
C TYR A 57 10.10 -6.77 9.20
N ALA A 58 11.18 -6.60 8.44
CA ALA A 58 11.94 -5.36 8.34
C ALA A 58 11.88 -4.75 6.93
N TYR A 59 11.29 -5.47 5.98
CA TYR A 59 11.28 -5.09 4.57
C TYR A 59 9.89 -5.24 3.96
N PHE A 60 9.64 -4.51 2.89
CA PHE A 60 8.42 -4.59 2.10
C PHE A 60 8.69 -4.34 0.61
N SER A 61 7.76 -4.75 -0.21
CA SER A 61 7.63 -4.35 -1.62
C SER A 61 6.17 -4.11 -1.95
N VAL A 62 5.91 -3.31 -2.97
CA VAL A 62 4.55 -2.96 -3.41
C VAL A 62 4.40 -3.14 -4.91
N ASN A 63 3.15 -3.30 -5.37
CA ASN A 63 2.86 -3.20 -6.79
C ASN A 63 1.87 -2.06 -7.09
N SER A 64 1.70 -1.75 -8.37
CA SER A 64 0.79 -0.70 -8.84
C SER A 64 -0.69 -1.03 -8.56
N ASN A 65 -1.03 -2.28 -8.31
CA ASN A 65 -2.39 -2.80 -8.12
C ASN A 65 -2.86 -2.82 -6.66
N GLY A 66 -2.24 -2.00 -5.80
CA GLY A 66 -2.70 -1.79 -4.42
C GLY A 66 -2.22 -2.83 -3.40
N LEU A 67 -1.21 -3.61 -3.73
CA LEU A 67 -0.70 -4.70 -2.92
C LEU A 67 0.63 -4.34 -2.26
N MET A 68 0.79 -4.69 -0.98
CA MET A 68 2.03 -4.61 -0.23
C MET A 68 2.38 -6.00 0.31
N ARG A 69 3.56 -6.49 -0.04
CA ARG A 69 4.14 -7.72 0.50
C ARG A 69 5.17 -7.38 1.58
N LEU A 70 5.11 -8.06 2.70
CA LEU A 70 6.14 -7.98 3.73
C LEU A 70 7.24 -9.02 3.50
N GLY A 71 8.49 -8.64 3.80
CA GLY A 71 9.66 -9.51 3.67
C GLY A 71 10.60 -9.13 2.52
N LYS A 72 11.60 -9.99 2.30
CA LYS A 72 12.71 -9.74 1.35
C LYS A 72 12.43 -10.18 -0.09
N THR A 73 11.28 -10.76 -0.35
CA THR A 73 10.92 -11.21 -1.71
C THR A 73 10.08 -10.13 -2.39
N VAL A 74 10.46 -9.77 -3.59
CA VAL A 74 9.69 -8.80 -4.41
C VAL A 74 8.29 -9.34 -4.67
N ILE A 75 7.30 -8.48 -4.55
CA ILE A 75 5.91 -8.80 -4.91
C ILE A 75 5.77 -9.03 -6.42
N SER A 76 4.86 -9.91 -6.82
CA SER A 76 4.47 -10.03 -8.23
C SER A 76 3.77 -8.75 -8.71
N ASN A 77 4.01 -8.37 -9.95
CA ASN A 77 3.36 -7.22 -10.58
C ASN A 77 1.96 -7.53 -11.15
N THR A 78 1.47 -8.76 -11.03
CA THR A 78 0.17 -9.18 -11.59
C THR A 78 -1.01 -8.45 -10.98
N GLY A 79 -1.96 -8.01 -11.81
CA GLY A 79 -3.17 -7.31 -11.40
C GLY A 79 -4.35 -8.21 -11.02
N SER A 80 -4.22 -9.54 -11.15
CA SER A 80 -5.33 -10.44 -10.84
C SER A 80 -5.62 -10.49 -9.33
N ASN A 81 -6.80 -10.05 -8.92
CA ASN A 81 -7.24 -10.05 -7.54
C ASN A 81 -7.78 -11.43 -7.10
N SER A 82 -6.90 -12.42 -7.04
CA SER A 82 -7.21 -13.77 -6.57
C SER A 82 -6.47 -14.12 -5.29
N LEU A 83 -7.20 -14.32 -4.22
CA LEU A 83 -6.66 -14.81 -2.95
C LEU A 83 -6.22 -16.29 -3.00
N ALA A 84 -6.61 -17.00 -4.05
CA ALA A 84 -6.38 -18.44 -4.16
C ALA A 84 -4.92 -18.84 -4.45
N THR A 85 -4.10 -17.94 -4.90
CA THR A 85 -2.74 -18.23 -5.38
C THR A 85 -1.63 -17.87 -4.40
N GLY A 86 -1.79 -17.89 -3.15
CA GLY A 86 -0.85 -17.73 -2.01
C GLY A 86 0.64 -17.36 -2.21
N SER A 87 1.07 -17.02 -3.42
CA SER A 87 2.49 -16.82 -3.77
C SER A 87 3.11 -15.52 -3.25
N ASN A 88 2.29 -14.56 -2.88
CA ASN A 88 2.76 -13.24 -2.39
C ASN A 88 2.63 -13.03 -0.88
N LEU A 89 2.41 -14.08 -0.10
CA LEU A 89 2.21 -13.98 1.35
C LEU A 89 3.51 -13.62 2.09
N PRO A 90 3.44 -12.85 3.19
CA PRO A 90 2.24 -12.19 3.72
C PRO A 90 1.91 -10.92 2.93
N LEU A 91 0.62 -10.68 2.74
CA LEU A 91 0.10 -9.61 1.90
C LEU A 91 -0.82 -8.69 2.71
N LEU A 92 -0.61 -7.40 2.57
CA LEU A 92 -1.51 -6.34 3.02
C LEU A 92 -2.09 -5.65 1.78
N THR A 93 -3.40 -5.41 1.78
CA THR A 93 -4.08 -4.79 0.65
C THR A 93 -5.19 -3.88 1.11
N ALA A 94 -5.00 -2.58 0.90
CA ALA A 94 -6.03 -1.58 1.17
C ALA A 94 -7.10 -1.59 0.07
N PHE A 95 -6.67 -1.70 -1.17
CA PHE A 95 -7.55 -1.77 -2.33
C PHE A 95 -6.85 -2.55 -3.45
N TRP A 96 -7.30 -3.76 -3.71
CA TRP A 96 -6.71 -4.64 -4.70
C TRP A 96 -7.60 -4.73 -5.94
N ASP A 97 -7.14 -4.12 -7.01
CA ASP A 97 -7.78 -4.18 -8.33
C ASP A 97 -6.74 -3.94 -9.42
N ASN A 98 -7.10 -4.15 -10.66
CA ASN A 98 -6.28 -3.72 -11.79
C ASN A 98 -6.31 -2.20 -11.91
N LEU A 99 -5.43 -1.54 -11.15
CA LEU A 99 -5.36 -0.09 -11.09
C LEU A 99 -4.52 0.46 -12.24
N ASN A 100 -5.01 1.51 -12.88
CA ASN A 100 -4.30 2.18 -13.96
C ASN A 100 -3.68 3.50 -13.49
N SER A 101 -2.45 3.76 -13.93
CA SER A 101 -1.88 5.09 -13.87
C SER A 101 -2.41 5.91 -15.03
N TYR A 102 -2.89 7.11 -14.76
CA TYR A 102 -3.39 7.98 -15.81
C TYR A 102 -2.25 8.56 -16.65
N SER A 103 -2.36 8.43 -17.98
CA SER A 103 -1.25 8.70 -18.91
C SER A 103 -0.90 10.17 -19.11
N THR A 104 -1.78 11.11 -18.81
CA THR A 104 -1.53 12.54 -19.11
C THR A 104 -1.18 13.39 -17.89
N SER A 105 -1.40 12.90 -16.67
CA SER A 105 -1.22 13.74 -15.49
C SER A 105 0.12 13.59 -14.78
N ALA A 106 0.89 12.55 -15.08
CA ALA A 106 2.16 12.25 -14.38
C ALA A 106 2.07 12.28 -12.83
N THR A 107 0.84 12.21 -12.27
CA THR A 107 0.61 12.34 -10.83
C THR A 107 0.51 11.00 -10.12
N SER A 108 0.15 9.93 -10.85
CA SER A 108 0.07 8.58 -10.29
C SER A 108 1.43 8.11 -9.82
N LYS A 109 1.49 7.70 -8.55
CA LYS A 109 2.73 7.18 -7.95
C LYS A 109 2.43 6.33 -6.74
N VAL A 110 3.35 5.43 -6.42
CA VAL A 110 3.43 4.82 -5.11
C VAL A 110 4.65 5.39 -4.39
N ARG A 111 4.44 5.82 -3.17
CA ARG A 111 5.49 6.43 -2.34
C ARG A 111 5.32 6.01 -0.88
N TYR A 112 6.39 6.14 -0.11
CA TYR A 112 6.34 5.89 1.31
C TYR A 112 7.02 7.00 2.12
N LYS A 113 6.67 7.07 3.39
CA LYS A 113 7.23 8.01 4.35
C LYS A 113 7.30 7.35 5.71
N LEU A 114 8.44 7.49 6.37
CA LEU A 114 8.60 7.14 7.78
C LEU A 114 8.45 8.39 8.61
N THR A 115 7.59 8.35 9.62
CA THR A 115 7.33 9.47 10.53
C THR A 115 7.46 9.03 11.99
N GLY A 116 7.59 10.01 12.89
CA GLY A 116 7.76 9.75 14.32
C GLY A 116 9.18 9.37 14.72
N PHE A 117 9.34 9.05 15.99
CA PHE A 117 10.62 8.63 16.59
C PHE A 117 10.42 7.28 17.29
N ALA A 118 11.48 6.47 17.32
CA ALA A 118 11.45 5.21 18.05
C ALA A 118 11.04 5.44 19.51
N PRO A 119 10.20 4.63 20.08
CA PRO A 119 9.59 3.41 19.54
C PRO A 119 8.20 3.59 18.90
N ASN A 120 7.85 4.80 18.48
CA ASN A 120 6.52 5.15 17.96
C ASN A 120 6.57 5.62 16.50
N ARG A 121 7.39 4.95 15.68
CA ARG A 121 7.47 5.25 14.25
C ARG A 121 6.27 4.69 13.50
N VAL A 122 5.90 5.38 12.41
CA VAL A 122 4.84 4.94 11.51
C VAL A 122 5.37 4.95 10.09
N LEU A 123 5.34 3.82 9.42
CA LEU A 123 5.53 3.74 7.98
C LEU A 123 4.18 3.95 7.30
N THR A 124 4.09 4.94 6.42
CA THR A 124 2.94 5.17 5.55
C THR A 124 3.35 4.87 4.11
N VAL A 125 2.60 4.01 3.44
CA VAL A 125 2.72 3.73 2.00
C VAL A 125 1.46 4.24 1.32
N GLU A 126 1.61 5.04 0.26
CA GLU A 126 0.50 5.69 -0.44
C GLU A 126 0.47 5.31 -1.91
N TRP A 127 -0.70 4.92 -2.37
CA TRP A 127 -1.07 4.88 -3.80
C TRP A 127 -1.82 6.16 -4.10
N LYS A 128 -1.18 7.06 -4.86
CA LYS A 128 -1.71 8.38 -5.16
C LYS A 128 -2.21 8.46 -6.60
N ASP A 129 -3.41 8.97 -6.77
CA ASP A 129 -4.01 9.33 -8.07
C ASP A 129 -4.09 8.16 -9.07
N PHE A 130 -4.48 6.97 -8.61
CA PHE A 130 -4.76 5.83 -9.47
C PHE A 130 -6.21 5.83 -9.97
N VAL A 131 -6.41 5.29 -11.15
CA VAL A 131 -7.72 5.09 -11.76
C VAL A 131 -8.20 3.68 -11.46
N ILE A 132 -9.41 3.56 -10.90
CA ILE A 132 -10.10 2.29 -10.68
C ILE A 132 -10.95 2.00 -11.91
N SER A 133 -10.39 1.38 -12.92
CA SER A 133 -11.11 0.84 -14.08
C SER A 133 -10.13 0.32 -15.14
N ASN A 134 -10.51 -0.71 -15.84
CA ASN A 134 -9.74 -1.27 -16.93
C ASN A 134 -9.77 -0.43 -18.24
N ASN A 135 -10.70 0.52 -18.36
CA ASN A 135 -11.01 1.13 -19.66
C ASN A 135 -11.04 2.66 -19.65
N SER A 136 -10.70 3.33 -18.57
CA SER A 136 -10.90 4.77 -18.55
C SER A 136 -9.60 5.54 -18.74
N SER A 137 -9.65 6.42 -19.72
CA SER A 137 -8.70 7.51 -19.91
C SER A 137 -9.14 8.79 -19.17
N SER A 138 -10.04 8.71 -18.21
CA SER A 138 -10.57 9.88 -17.50
C SER A 138 -9.60 10.37 -16.42
N SER A 139 -9.08 11.57 -16.61
CA SER A 139 -8.17 12.25 -15.69
C SER A 139 -8.81 12.75 -14.40
N THR A 140 -10.13 12.68 -14.28
CA THR A 140 -10.86 13.34 -13.19
C THR A 140 -11.26 12.38 -12.07
N GLN A 141 -11.22 11.08 -12.32
CA GLN A 141 -11.68 10.05 -11.39
C GLN A 141 -10.50 9.32 -10.75
N LEU A 142 -9.74 10.06 -9.96
CA LEU A 142 -8.52 9.59 -9.33
C LEU A 142 -8.79 9.16 -7.89
N SER A 143 -8.20 8.04 -7.52
CA SER A 143 -8.30 7.45 -6.18
C SER A 143 -6.97 7.48 -5.46
N THR A 144 -7.01 7.74 -4.15
CA THR A 144 -5.83 7.78 -3.29
C THR A 144 -6.12 7.06 -1.99
N PHE A 145 -5.24 6.15 -1.60
CA PHE A 145 -5.34 5.39 -0.36
C PHE A 145 -3.96 5.09 0.22
N GLN A 146 -3.93 4.73 1.51
CA GLN A 146 -2.70 4.48 2.25
C GLN A 146 -2.78 3.19 3.06
N ILE A 147 -1.63 2.56 3.26
CA ILE A 147 -1.38 1.54 4.28
C ILE A 147 -0.42 2.14 5.30
N ARG A 148 -0.75 2.03 6.59
CA ARG A 148 0.12 2.45 7.70
C ARG A 148 0.51 1.26 8.53
N LEU A 149 1.80 1.20 8.92
CA LEU A 149 2.33 0.21 9.86
C LEU A 149 2.85 0.94 11.09
N TYR A 150 2.45 0.50 12.28
CA TYR A 150 2.82 1.11 13.56
C TYR A 150 3.84 0.26 14.29
N GLU A 151 4.97 0.86 14.68
CA GLU A 151 6.14 0.17 15.24
C GLU A 151 5.84 -0.67 16.47
N THR A 152 5.32 -0.08 17.52
CA THR A 152 5.20 -0.75 18.83
C THR A 152 3.95 -1.62 18.93
N SER A 153 2.85 -1.16 18.36
CA SER A 153 1.56 -1.84 18.50
C SER A 153 1.40 -3.03 17.55
N GLY A 154 2.18 -3.08 16.45
CA GLY A 154 1.97 -4.05 15.37
C GLY A 154 0.64 -3.85 14.63
N ILE A 155 -0.04 -2.74 14.87
CA ILE A 155 -1.27 -2.37 14.16
C ILE A 155 -0.92 -2.00 12.73
N PHE A 156 -1.78 -2.36 11.79
CA PHE A 156 -1.80 -1.78 10.46
C PHE A 156 -3.17 -1.17 10.18
N GLU A 157 -3.17 -0.08 9.44
CA GLU A 157 -4.39 0.63 9.05
C GLU A 157 -4.47 0.78 7.54
N TYR A 158 -5.69 0.72 7.02
CA TYR A 158 -6.04 1.11 5.68
C TYR A 158 -6.78 2.44 5.73
N VAL A 159 -6.25 3.45 5.07
CA VAL A 159 -6.83 4.79 5.07
C VAL A 159 -7.20 5.18 3.65
N TYR A 160 -8.45 5.53 3.47
CA TYR A 160 -8.99 5.90 2.16
C TYR A 160 -9.21 7.40 2.10
N GLY A 161 -8.63 8.02 1.09
CA GLY A 161 -8.94 9.38 0.72
C GLY A 161 -10.10 9.43 -0.27
N ARG A 162 -9.96 10.25 -1.30
CA ARG A 162 -10.91 10.25 -2.41
C ARG A 162 -10.84 8.91 -3.13
N MET A 163 -11.96 8.21 -3.24
CA MET A 163 -12.11 6.97 -3.98
C MET A 163 -13.19 7.17 -5.06
N GLN A 164 -12.82 7.00 -6.32
CA GLN A 164 -13.72 7.21 -7.46
C GLN A 164 -13.53 6.09 -8.48
N ILE A 165 -14.64 5.54 -8.94
CA ILE A 165 -14.68 4.57 -10.04
C ILE A 165 -14.86 5.35 -11.32
N ALA A 166 -14.00 5.11 -12.30
CA ALA A 166 -14.17 5.68 -13.63
C ALA A 166 -15.34 4.98 -14.36
N THR A 167 -16.29 5.77 -14.84
CA THR A 167 -17.48 5.35 -15.58
C THR A 167 -17.29 5.59 -17.09
#